data_6b7d057e24e7de169cc7f6a0256f675f
#
_entry.id   6b7d057e24e7de169cc7f6a0256f675f
#
_cell.length_a   1.000
_cell.length_b   1.000
_cell.length_c   1.000
_cell.angle_alpha   90.00
_cell.angle_beta   90.00
_cell.angle_gamma   90.00
#
_symmetry.space_group_name_H-M   'P 1'
#
loop_
_entity.id
_entity.type
_entity.pdbx_description
1 polymer ?
#
loop_
_entity_poly.entity_id
_entity_poly.type
_entity_poly.pdbx_seq_one_letter_code
_entity_poly.pdbx_strand_id
1 'polypeptide(L)'
;EEEEEEEEERGKEEAAAKCTESHIQQHSLQVQYPSIQSIRIQFNALPFSGCEKKFFRIVPEKAETMKVENSSIIINCDGFYLISLKGYFSQEVNVSLYFRKGHNPISIQSTNKKVNFITVVSLAFKDKVYLDLSAHNTSCLPVNGGELILIHQNPGGFCAP
;
A
#
# COMPACT_ATOMS: atom_id res chain seq x y z
N GLU A 1 47.14 15.39 -55.47
CA GLU A 1 47.41 14.91 -54.07
C GLU A 1 46.54 15.67 -53.02
N GLU A 2 46.36 16.96 -53.18
CA GLU A 2 45.48 17.74 -52.24
C GLU A 2 43.97 17.45 -52.45
N GLU A 3 43.51 17.16 -53.65
CA GLU A 3 42.11 16.83 -53.95
C GLU A 3 41.71 15.40 -53.46
N GLU A 4 42.63 14.47 -53.42
CA GLU A 4 42.41 13.12 -52.93
C GLU A 4 42.31 13.05 -51.39
N GLU A 5 43.02 13.91 -50.66
CA GLU A 5 42.93 14.02 -49.21
C GLU A 5 41.57 14.66 -48.74
N GLU A 6 41.06 15.67 -49.47
CA GLU A 6 39.75 16.27 -49.16
C GLU A 6 38.56 15.33 -49.41
N GLU A 7 38.61 14.46 -50.40
CA GLU A 7 37.55 13.43 -50.60
C GLU A 7 37.57 12.36 -49.49
N GLU A 8 38.76 11.96 -49.02
CA GLU A 8 38.84 10.96 -47.93
C GLU A 8 38.39 11.54 -46.59
N GLU A 9 38.66 12.81 -46.28
CA GLU A 9 38.13 13.44 -45.07
C GLU A 9 36.60 13.65 -45.10
N ARG A 10 36.07 14.05 -46.27
CA ARG A 10 34.62 14.22 -46.43
C ARG A 10 33.85 12.89 -46.32
N GLY A 11 34.47 11.79 -46.83
CA GLY A 11 33.92 10.43 -46.66
C GLY A 11 33.89 9.95 -45.22
N LYS A 12 34.91 10.33 -44.42
CA LYS A 12 34.98 9.96 -42.98
C LYS A 12 33.95 10.75 -42.14
N GLU A 13 33.73 12.03 -42.47
CA GLU A 13 32.78 12.88 -41.78
C GLU A 13 31.34 12.45 -42.07
N GLU A 14 30.99 12.06 -43.30
CA GLU A 14 29.67 11.53 -43.65
C GLU A 14 29.40 10.15 -43.08
N ALA A 15 30.42 9.30 -42.93
CA ALA A 15 30.30 8.00 -42.27
C ALA A 15 30.11 8.13 -40.75
N ALA A 16 30.77 9.11 -40.11
CA ALA A 16 30.59 9.40 -38.69
C ALA A 16 29.19 9.99 -38.40
N ALA A 17 28.66 10.84 -39.27
CA ALA A 17 27.31 11.39 -39.14
C ALA A 17 26.23 10.32 -39.26
N LYS A 18 26.40 9.36 -40.19
CA LYS A 18 25.47 8.23 -40.35
C LYS A 18 25.53 7.23 -39.17
N CYS A 19 26.66 7.12 -38.51
CA CYS A 19 26.80 6.23 -37.35
C CYS A 19 26.15 6.81 -36.09
N THR A 20 26.08 8.14 -35.98
CA THR A 20 25.42 8.81 -34.85
C THR A 20 23.89 8.85 -35.00
N GLU A 21 23.36 8.84 -36.21
CA GLU A 21 21.90 8.90 -36.46
C GLU A 21 21.21 7.53 -36.32
N SER A 22 21.96 6.41 -36.45
CA SER A 22 21.39 5.07 -36.27
C SER A 22 21.29 4.56 -34.83
N HIS A 23 21.84 5.29 -33.85
CA HIS A 23 21.84 4.90 -32.44
C HIS A 23 20.83 5.64 -31.56
N ILE A 24 20.00 6.53 -32.13
CA ILE A 24 18.91 7.19 -31.37
C ILE A 24 17.54 6.63 -31.80
N GLN A 25 17.42 5.32 -32.02
CA GLN A 25 16.22 4.64 -31.64
C GLN A 25 16.37 4.20 -30.18
N GLN A 26 16.33 5.17 -29.31
CA GLN A 26 15.96 4.91 -27.93
C GLN A 26 14.56 4.27 -27.95
N HIS A 27 14.52 2.93 -27.98
CA HIS A 27 13.44 2.24 -27.35
C HIS A 27 13.38 2.78 -25.91
N SER A 28 12.55 3.75 -25.67
CA SER A 28 12.09 4.07 -24.34
C SER A 28 11.36 2.81 -23.87
N LEU A 29 12.13 1.87 -23.33
CA LEU A 29 11.61 0.85 -22.45
C LEU A 29 11.00 1.65 -21.31
N GLN A 30 9.72 1.98 -21.44
CA GLN A 30 8.92 2.38 -20.30
C GLN A 30 8.99 1.19 -19.36
N VAL A 31 9.92 1.26 -18.40
CA VAL A 31 9.93 0.36 -17.26
C VAL A 31 8.62 0.66 -16.54
N GLN A 32 7.58 -0.08 -16.85
CA GLN A 32 6.37 -0.08 -16.06
C GLN A 32 6.74 -0.67 -14.71
N TYR A 33 7.02 0.19 -13.76
CA TYR A 33 7.12 -0.24 -12.37
C TYR A 33 5.76 -0.81 -11.98
N PRO A 34 5.72 -2.03 -11.44
CA PRO A 34 4.46 -2.59 -10.96
C PRO A 34 3.87 -1.62 -9.93
N SER A 35 2.58 -1.32 -10.07
CA SER A 35 1.89 -0.42 -9.14
C SER A 35 1.99 -0.96 -7.73
N ILE A 36 2.46 -0.13 -6.80
CA ILE A 36 2.51 -0.50 -5.39
C ILE A 36 1.08 -0.62 -4.88
N GLN A 37 0.74 -1.80 -4.34
CA GLN A 37 -0.53 -2.00 -3.68
C GLN A 37 -0.50 -1.31 -2.32
N SER A 38 -1.39 -0.36 -2.11
CA SER A 38 -1.51 0.37 -0.84
C SER A 38 -2.95 0.77 -0.56
N ILE A 39 -3.27 0.91 0.72
CA ILE A 39 -4.54 1.44 1.18
C ILE A 39 -4.34 2.24 2.45
N ARG A 40 -5.05 3.36 2.55
CA ARG A 40 -5.16 4.19 3.73
C ARG A 40 -6.63 4.34 4.12
N ILE A 41 -6.92 4.05 5.36
CA ILE A 41 -8.27 4.13 5.92
C ILE A 41 -8.23 5.07 7.10
N GLN A 42 -9.06 6.11 7.06
CA GLN A 42 -9.23 7.03 8.16
C GLN A 42 -10.43 6.63 9.03
N PHE A 43 -10.23 6.63 10.35
CA PHE A 43 -11.27 6.44 11.31
C PHE A 43 -11.71 7.81 11.83
N ASN A 44 -12.93 8.18 11.54
CA ASN A 44 -13.51 9.41 12.06
C ASN A 44 -14.42 9.10 13.25
N ALA A 45 -14.45 10.00 14.22
CA ALA A 45 -15.50 9.96 15.24
C ALA A 45 -16.85 10.03 14.55
N LEU A 46 -17.64 8.97 14.64
CA LEU A 46 -18.99 8.99 14.12
C LEU A 46 -19.82 9.98 14.96
N PRO A 47 -20.61 10.86 14.33
CA PRO A 47 -21.54 11.70 15.07
C PRO A 47 -22.49 10.85 15.91
N PHE A 48 -22.78 11.28 17.12
CA PHE A 48 -23.46 10.61 18.23
C PHE A 48 -24.88 10.10 17.97
N SER A 49 -25.18 9.44 16.91
CA SER A 49 -26.51 8.88 16.67
C SER A 49 -26.49 7.36 16.56
N GLY A 50 -26.27 6.72 17.69
CA GLY A 50 -26.43 5.28 17.82
C GLY A 50 -25.13 4.54 18.06
N CYS A 51 -25.09 3.80 19.16
CA CYS A 51 -24.05 2.82 19.43
C CYS A 51 -24.12 1.71 18.38
N GLU A 52 -23.43 1.87 17.27
CA GLU A 52 -23.22 0.77 16.34
C GLU A 52 -22.26 -0.24 16.98
N LYS A 53 -22.78 -1.42 17.23
CA LYS A 53 -22.05 -2.52 17.85
C LYS A 53 -20.90 -2.94 16.97
N LYS A 54 -19.67 -2.81 17.48
CA LYS A 54 -18.49 -3.65 17.19
C LYS A 54 -17.88 -3.70 15.78
N PHE A 55 -18.22 -2.87 14.83
CA PHE A 55 -17.58 -2.95 13.51
C PHE A 55 -16.90 -1.64 13.12
N PHE A 56 -15.58 -1.69 12.98
CA PHE A 56 -14.88 -0.67 12.19
C PHE A 56 -15.43 -0.72 10.77
N ARG A 57 -16.17 0.29 10.40
CA ARG A 57 -16.55 0.47 9.01
C ARG A 57 -15.33 0.98 8.25
N ILE A 58 -14.68 0.10 7.53
CA ILE A 58 -13.57 0.44 6.64
C ILE A 58 -14.17 1.03 5.36
N VAL A 59 -13.95 2.31 5.14
CA VAL A 59 -14.33 3.00 3.90
C VAL A 59 -13.05 3.50 3.24
N PRO A 60 -12.63 2.95 2.10
CA PRO A 60 -11.43 3.38 1.41
C PRO A 60 -11.60 4.78 0.81
N GLU A 61 -10.50 5.51 0.70
CA GLU A 61 -10.44 6.72 -0.13
C GLU A 61 -10.49 6.36 -1.62
N LYS A 62 -11.00 7.28 -2.48
CA LYS A 62 -11.32 7.01 -3.88
C LYS A 62 -10.14 6.60 -4.78
N ALA A 63 -8.90 6.70 -4.33
CA ALA A 63 -7.70 6.42 -5.12
C ALA A 63 -6.94 5.16 -4.69
N GLU A 64 -7.56 4.29 -3.90
CA GLU A 64 -6.90 3.13 -3.33
C GLU A 64 -6.77 1.98 -4.34
N THR A 65 -5.63 1.30 -4.32
CA THR A 65 -5.34 0.17 -5.20
C THR A 65 -5.81 -1.18 -4.64
N MET A 66 -6.19 -1.21 -3.36
CA MET A 66 -6.65 -2.41 -2.68
C MET A 66 -8.16 -2.39 -2.46
N LYS A 67 -8.78 -3.55 -2.51
CA LYS A 67 -10.23 -3.71 -2.39
C LYS A 67 -10.65 -3.92 -0.93
N VAL A 68 -11.79 -3.34 -0.58
CA VAL A 68 -12.43 -3.56 0.73
C VAL A 68 -13.76 -4.28 0.53
N GLU A 69 -13.92 -5.39 1.23
CA GLU A 69 -15.17 -6.18 1.25
C GLU A 69 -15.54 -6.52 2.69
N ASN A 70 -16.79 -6.31 3.06
CA ASN A 70 -17.31 -6.65 4.40
C ASN A 70 -16.39 -6.17 5.55
N SER A 71 -15.98 -4.91 5.51
CA SER A 71 -15.06 -4.29 6.49
C SER A 71 -13.70 -5.00 6.61
N SER A 72 -13.26 -5.67 5.55
CA SER A 72 -11.94 -6.32 5.46
C SER A 72 -11.21 -5.85 4.22
N ILE A 73 -9.92 -5.62 4.33
CA ILE A 73 -9.03 -5.36 3.20
C ILE A 73 -8.66 -6.69 2.58
N ILE A 74 -8.89 -6.84 1.28
CA ILE A 74 -8.58 -8.06 0.53
C ILE A 74 -7.18 -7.95 -0.05
N ILE A 75 -6.34 -8.94 0.21
CA ILE A 75 -4.98 -9.02 -0.30
C ILE A 75 -4.99 -9.65 -1.69
N ASN A 76 -4.47 -8.91 -2.66
CA ASN A 76 -4.41 -9.32 -4.07
C ASN A 76 -3.03 -9.82 -4.50
N CYS A 77 -1.98 -9.50 -3.75
CA CYS A 77 -0.61 -9.89 -4.07
C CYS A 77 0.03 -10.63 -2.90
N ASP A 78 0.76 -11.69 -3.19
CA ASP A 78 1.62 -12.33 -2.20
C ASP A 78 2.80 -11.41 -1.84
N GLY A 79 3.21 -11.40 -0.59
CA GLY A 79 4.41 -10.68 -0.18
C GLY A 79 4.37 -10.13 1.23
N PHE A 80 5.32 -9.24 1.51
CA PHE A 80 5.41 -8.55 2.79
C PHE A 80 4.62 -7.24 2.74
N TYR A 81 3.89 -6.97 3.80
CA TYR A 81 3.09 -5.76 3.95
C TYR A 81 3.49 -5.02 5.21
N LEU A 82 3.79 -3.73 5.06
CA LEU A 82 3.86 -2.81 6.19
C LEU A 82 2.43 -2.50 6.61
N ILE A 83 2.14 -2.69 7.90
CA ILE A 83 0.88 -2.31 8.51
C ILE A 83 1.17 -1.26 9.57
N SER A 84 0.56 -0.09 9.43
CA SER A 84 0.63 1.00 10.40
C SER A 84 -0.78 1.30 10.91
N LEU A 85 -0.95 1.23 12.23
CA LEU A 85 -2.20 1.55 12.91
C LEU A 85 -1.97 2.68 13.91
N LYS A 86 -2.70 3.76 13.76
CA LYS A 86 -2.79 4.85 14.74
C LYS A 86 -4.24 5.03 15.14
N GLY A 87 -4.50 5.15 16.43
CA GLY A 87 -5.85 5.32 16.93
C GLY A 87 -5.88 6.19 18.18
N TYR A 88 -6.99 6.94 18.30
CA TYR A 88 -7.30 7.78 19.44
C TYR A 88 -8.68 7.38 19.95
N PHE A 89 -8.79 7.16 21.26
CA PHE A 89 -9.98 6.58 21.87
C PHE A 89 -10.44 7.41 23.07
N SER A 90 -11.71 7.29 23.43
CA SER A 90 -12.24 7.95 24.62
C SER A 90 -11.88 7.21 25.92
N GLN A 91 -11.52 5.93 25.81
CA GLN A 91 -11.09 5.07 26.93
C GLN A 91 -9.99 4.10 26.49
N GLU A 92 -9.40 3.35 27.42
CA GLU A 92 -8.44 2.30 27.08
C GLU A 92 -9.15 1.17 26.33
N VAL A 93 -8.48 0.66 25.32
CA VAL A 93 -8.98 -0.38 24.41
C VAL A 93 -7.93 -1.44 24.14
N ASN A 94 -8.38 -2.61 23.72
CA ASN A 94 -7.55 -3.61 23.09
C ASN A 94 -7.99 -3.77 21.64
N VAL A 95 -7.05 -3.59 20.71
CA VAL A 95 -7.26 -3.76 19.27
C VAL A 95 -6.67 -5.09 18.84
N SER A 96 -7.46 -5.91 18.19
CA SER A 96 -7.01 -7.17 17.59
C SER A 96 -6.92 -7.01 16.08
N LEU A 97 -5.72 -7.15 15.54
CA LEU A 97 -5.45 -7.13 14.10
C LEU A 97 -5.45 -8.57 13.58
N TYR A 98 -6.43 -8.87 12.74
CA TYR A 98 -6.55 -10.15 12.04
C TYR A 98 -6.03 -10.00 10.62
N PHE A 99 -5.30 -11.00 10.13
CA PHE A 99 -4.71 -10.95 8.78
C PHE A 99 -4.78 -12.28 8.02
N ARG A 100 -5.04 -13.39 8.71
CA ARG A 100 -5.19 -14.71 8.08
C ARG A 100 -6.12 -15.60 8.87
N LYS A 101 -7.00 -16.32 8.19
CA LYS A 101 -7.90 -17.27 8.82
C LYS A 101 -7.10 -18.40 9.50
N GLY A 102 -7.45 -18.68 10.75
CA GLY A 102 -6.79 -19.75 11.54
C GLY A 102 -5.48 -19.32 12.23
N HIS A 103 -5.02 -18.09 12.04
CA HIS A 103 -3.92 -17.53 12.80
C HIS A 103 -4.42 -16.68 13.97
N ASN A 104 -3.66 -16.66 15.04
CA ASN A 104 -3.96 -15.78 16.17
C ASN A 104 -3.80 -14.31 15.74
N PRO A 105 -4.72 -13.43 16.15
CA PRO A 105 -4.60 -12.00 15.90
C PRO A 105 -3.42 -11.40 16.66
N ILE A 106 -2.90 -10.30 16.16
CA ILE A 106 -1.98 -9.45 16.91
C ILE A 106 -2.81 -8.58 17.85
N SER A 107 -2.60 -8.74 19.15
CA SER A 107 -3.28 -7.95 20.18
C SER A 107 -2.47 -6.70 20.51
N ILE A 108 -3.09 -5.54 20.42
CA ILE A 108 -2.46 -4.23 20.61
C ILE A 108 -3.25 -3.49 21.68
N GLN A 109 -2.64 -3.28 22.82
CA GLN A 109 -3.25 -2.54 23.92
C GLN A 109 -2.96 -1.04 23.75
N SER A 110 -3.97 -0.20 23.95
CA SER A 110 -3.79 1.23 23.99
C SER A 110 -3.01 1.67 25.22
N THR A 111 -2.30 2.76 25.10
CA THR A 111 -1.61 3.45 26.21
C THR A 111 -2.01 4.91 26.20
N ASN A 112 -2.54 5.40 27.32
CA ASN A 112 -3.11 6.74 27.41
C ASN A 112 -4.18 6.98 26.32
N LYS A 113 -5.06 6.00 26.11
CA LYS A 113 -6.14 6.04 25.10
C LYS A 113 -5.64 6.19 23.66
N LYS A 114 -4.39 5.84 23.38
CA LYS A 114 -3.76 5.92 22.06
C LYS A 114 -3.18 4.57 21.67
N VAL A 115 -3.27 4.27 20.39
CA VAL A 115 -2.58 3.17 19.74
C VAL A 115 -1.64 3.77 18.69
N ASN A 116 -0.39 3.33 18.71
CA ASN A 116 0.59 3.60 17.67
C ASN A 116 1.38 2.32 17.45
N PHE A 117 1.08 1.61 16.36
CA PHE A 117 1.61 0.29 16.11
C PHE A 117 2.04 0.17 14.65
N ILE A 118 3.23 -0.36 14.43
CA ILE A 118 3.78 -0.64 13.10
C ILE A 118 4.34 -2.05 13.11
N THR A 119 4.02 -2.81 12.08
CA THR A 119 4.57 -4.16 11.88
C THR A 119 4.71 -4.48 10.40
N VAL A 120 5.47 -5.51 10.10
CA VAL A 120 5.56 -6.12 8.78
C VAL A 120 5.12 -7.58 8.89
N VAL A 121 4.17 -7.97 8.06
CA VAL A 121 3.64 -9.33 8.01
C VAL A 121 3.70 -9.88 6.60
N SER A 122 3.89 -11.19 6.47
CA SER A 122 3.76 -11.90 5.20
C SER A 122 2.29 -12.23 4.98
N LEU A 123 1.74 -11.72 3.87
CA LEU A 123 0.36 -11.97 3.46
C LEU A 123 0.34 -12.68 2.11
N ALA A 124 -0.71 -13.47 1.90
CA ALA A 124 -0.93 -14.20 0.66
C ALA A 124 -2.22 -13.73 -0.03
N PHE A 125 -2.33 -14.06 -1.29
CA PHE A 125 -3.54 -13.84 -2.08
C PHE A 125 -4.79 -14.37 -1.35
N LYS A 126 -5.85 -13.57 -1.29
CA LYS A 126 -7.11 -13.80 -0.56
C LYS A 126 -7.03 -13.71 0.97
N ASP A 127 -5.89 -13.43 1.56
CA ASP A 127 -5.88 -13.06 2.98
C ASP A 127 -6.75 -11.81 3.20
N LYS A 128 -7.33 -11.70 4.39
CA LYS A 128 -8.22 -10.60 4.77
C LYS A 128 -7.69 -9.91 6.00
N VAL A 129 -7.44 -8.62 5.89
CA VAL A 129 -6.98 -7.80 7.02
C VAL A 129 -8.16 -7.02 7.57
N TYR A 130 -8.43 -7.18 8.85
CA TYR A 130 -9.48 -6.46 9.57
C TYR A 130 -9.12 -6.25 11.03
N LEU A 131 -9.81 -5.32 11.66
CA LEU A 131 -9.63 -4.95 13.05
C LEU A 131 -10.87 -5.32 13.87
N ASP A 132 -10.64 -5.81 15.08
CA ASP A 132 -11.65 -5.92 16.12
C ASP A 132 -11.24 -5.09 17.34
N LEU A 133 -12.19 -4.46 17.98
CA LEU A 133 -11.96 -3.57 19.12
C LEU A 133 -12.73 -4.07 20.33
N SER A 134 -12.04 -4.25 21.44
CA SER A 134 -12.64 -4.54 22.73
C SER A 134 -12.34 -3.45 23.75
N ALA A 135 -13.37 -3.03 24.46
CA ALA A 135 -13.28 -2.06 25.54
C ALA A 135 -14.03 -2.59 26.78
N HIS A 136 -13.49 -2.29 27.97
CA HIS A 136 -13.92 -2.96 29.21
C HIS A 136 -15.37 -2.65 29.64
N ASN A 137 -15.96 -1.51 29.24
CA ASN A 137 -17.22 -1.07 29.89
C ASN A 137 -18.28 -0.49 28.97
N THR A 138 -18.19 -0.62 27.65
CA THR A 138 -19.19 -0.01 26.77
C THR A 138 -19.63 -0.93 25.64
N SER A 139 -20.92 -0.86 25.33
CA SER A 139 -21.50 -1.43 24.11
C SER A 139 -21.17 -0.62 22.84
N CYS A 140 -20.51 0.51 22.99
CA CYS A 140 -20.19 1.46 21.92
C CYS A 140 -18.69 1.49 21.62
N LEU A 141 -18.31 1.65 20.35
CA LEU A 141 -16.91 1.83 19.97
C LEU A 141 -16.41 3.23 20.39
N PRO A 142 -15.39 3.32 21.25
CA PRO A 142 -14.91 4.60 21.78
C PRO A 142 -13.90 5.28 20.85
N VAL A 143 -14.07 5.22 19.53
CA VAL A 143 -13.12 5.73 18.54
C VAL A 143 -13.29 7.24 18.36
N ASN A 144 -12.24 8.03 18.64
CA ASN A 144 -12.19 9.46 18.38
C ASN A 144 -11.52 9.82 17.05
N GLY A 145 -10.74 8.91 16.48
CA GLY A 145 -10.07 9.07 15.21
C GLY A 145 -8.89 8.14 15.07
N GLY A 146 -8.25 8.19 13.93
CA GLY A 146 -7.07 7.38 13.62
C GLY A 146 -6.98 6.97 12.17
N GLU A 147 -6.01 6.12 11.86
CA GLU A 147 -5.80 5.59 10.51
C GLU A 147 -5.19 4.20 10.54
N LEU A 148 -5.53 3.40 9.54
CA LEU A 148 -4.89 2.14 9.19
C LEU A 148 -4.27 2.28 7.81
N ILE A 149 -2.99 1.97 7.69
CA ILE A 149 -2.26 2.00 6.41
C ILE A 149 -1.68 0.61 6.16
N LEU A 150 -1.89 0.09 4.96
CA LEU A 150 -1.22 -1.10 4.43
C LEU A 150 -0.45 -0.73 3.18
N ILE A 151 0.82 -1.16 3.10
CA ILE A 151 1.68 -0.94 1.93
C ILE A 151 2.42 -2.24 1.61
N HIS A 152 2.24 -2.73 0.38
CA HIS A 152 2.98 -3.86 -0.15
C HIS A 152 4.45 -3.49 -0.36
N GLN A 153 5.37 -4.26 0.21
CA GLN A 153 6.80 -3.95 0.23
C GLN A 153 7.58 -4.58 -0.92
N ASN A 154 7.04 -5.59 -1.58
CA ASN A 154 7.70 -6.36 -2.65
C ASN A 154 6.94 -6.19 -3.98
N PRO A 155 7.07 -5.06 -4.68
CA PRO A 155 6.48 -4.93 -6.00
C PRO A 155 7.10 -5.98 -6.94
N GLY A 156 6.27 -6.80 -7.59
CA GLY A 156 6.71 -7.89 -8.46
C GLY A 156 6.43 -9.31 -7.94
N GLY A 157 5.87 -9.47 -6.74
CA GLY A 157 5.26 -10.73 -6.30
C GLY A 157 4.03 -11.11 -7.15
N PHE A 158 3.56 -12.34 -7.01
CA PHE A 158 2.34 -12.78 -7.67
C PHE A 158 1.16 -11.91 -7.22
N CYS A 159 0.50 -11.29 -8.18
CA CYS A 159 -0.73 -10.53 -7.98
C CYS A 159 -1.82 -11.14 -8.85
N ALA A 160 -2.99 -11.38 -8.27
CA ALA A 160 -4.15 -11.75 -9.06
C ALA A 160 -4.64 -10.56 -9.89
N PRO A 161 -5.08 -10.81 -11.13
CA PRO A 161 -5.64 -9.77 -12.00
C PRO A 161 -6.96 -9.19 -11.44
#